data_3fbb44c92f1ba0489f966d028c719e83
#
_entry.id   3fbb44c92f1ba0489f966d028c719e83
#
_cell.length_a   1.000
_cell.length_b   1.000
_cell.length_c   1.000
_cell.angle_alpha   90.00
_cell.angle_beta   90.00
_cell.angle_gamma   90.00
#
_symmetry.space_group_name_H-M   'P 1'
#
loop_
_entity.id
_entity.type
_entity.pdbx_description
1 polymer ?
#
loop_
_entity_poly.entity_id
_entity_poly.type
_entity_poly.pdbx_seq_one_letter_code
_entity_poly.pdbx_strand_id
1 'polypeptide(L)'
;MYYTEPVDSKRRLDWQYRAEYIASRSARHPGDTDIEPAWADEAFADYDAVVDSPDPASRSGKTDRLVGYSRTARMVIVVVYLRDELIGVNAWKANETQARRYWEDQR
;
A
#
# COMPACT_ATOMS: atom_id res chain seq x y z
N MET A 1 -18.05 -28.02 10.86
CA MET A 1 -17.17 -26.85 10.85
C MET A 1 -17.02 -26.34 9.43
N TYR A 2 -16.93 -25.12 9.29
CA TYR A 2 -16.69 -24.53 7.99
C TYR A 2 -15.37 -23.76 8.01
N TYR A 3 -14.78 -23.65 6.87
CA TYR A 3 -13.58 -22.88 6.72
C TYR A 3 -13.94 -21.47 6.30
N THR A 4 -13.41 -20.51 7.01
CA THR A 4 -13.55 -19.11 6.65
C THR A 4 -12.21 -18.62 6.15
N GLU A 5 -12.16 -18.35 4.87
CA GLU A 5 -10.93 -17.89 4.28
C GLU A 5 -10.62 -16.48 4.77
N PRO A 6 -9.37 -16.23 5.17
CA PRO A 6 -8.97 -14.89 5.55
C PRO A 6 -9.16 -13.95 4.37
N VAL A 7 -10.07 -13.00 4.54
CA VAL A 7 -10.39 -12.06 3.46
C VAL A 7 -9.14 -11.31 3.02
N ASP A 8 -8.32 -10.92 3.98
CA ASP A 8 -7.17 -10.08 3.70
C ASP A 8 -6.11 -10.79 2.87
N SER A 9 -5.97 -12.11 3.00
CA SER A 9 -4.98 -12.83 2.22
C SER A 9 -5.28 -12.81 0.73
N LYS A 10 -6.51 -12.44 0.35
CA LYS A 10 -6.93 -12.35 -1.04
C LYS A 10 -7.17 -10.92 -1.51
N ARG A 11 -7.01 -9.96 -0.63
CA ARG A 11 -7.20 -8.57 -1.03
C ARG A 11 -6.07 -8.16 -1.94
N ARG A 12 -6.44 -7.61 -3.07
CA ARG A 12 -5.50 -7.13 -4.07
C ARG A 12 -6.05 -5.89 -4.73
N LEU A 13 -5.13 -5.06 -5.17
CA LEU A 13 -5.46 -3.93 -6.00
C LEU A 13 -5.22 -4.30 -7.46
N ASP A 14 -5.92 -3.62 -8.34
CA ASP A 14 -5.64 -3.73 -9.77
C ASP A 14 -4.49 -2.79 -10.08
N TRP A 15 -3.34 -3.36 -10.42
CA TRP A 15 -2.13 -2.60 -10.75
C TRP A 15 -1.88 -2.50 -12.25
N GLN A 16 -2.83 -2.91 -13.09
CA GLN A 16 -2.56 -3.00 -14.53
C GLN A 16 -2.09 -1.67 -15.13
N TYR A 17 -2.46 -0.55 -14.53
CA TYR A 17 -2.08 0.76 -15.05
C TYR A 17 -0.82 1.33 -14.41
N ARG A 18 -0.43 0.84 -13.25
CA ARG A 18 0.62 1.44 -12.46
C ARG A 18 1.70 0.47 -11.98
N ALA A 19 1.61 -0.80 -12.35
CA ALA A 19 2.59 -1.79 -11.91
C ALA A 19 4.01 -1.36 -12.21
N GLU A 20 4.27 -0.98 -13.46
CA GLU A 20 5.61 -0.57 -13.86
C GLU A 20 6.01 0.77 -13.24
N TYR A 21 5.04 1.64 -13.05
CA TYR A 21 5.28 2.94 -12.45
C TYR A 21 5.88 2.80 -11.04
N ILE A 22 5.31 1.93 -10.20
CA ILE A 22 5.83 1.75 -8.85
C ILE A 22 7.08 0.87 -8.84
N ALA A 23 7.22 -0.03 -9.80
CA ALA A 23 8.37 -0.93 -9.87
C ALA A 23 9.63 -0.26 -10.42
N SER A 24 9.49 0.95 -10.97
CA SER A 24 10.61 1.69 -11.58
C SER A 24 10.81 3.07 -10.96
N ARG A 25 10.44 3.25 -9.68
CA ARG A 25 10.57 4.55 -9.01
C ARG A 25 11.99 5.08 -9.05
N SER A 26 12.98 4.22 -8.86
CA SER A 26 14.38 4.63 -8.81
C SER A 26 14.86 5.24 -10.13
N ALA A 27 14.20 4.92 -11.23
CA ALA A 27 14.55 5.49 -12.54
C ALA A 27 14.15 6.97 -12.62
N ARG A 28 13.09 7.36 -11.92
CA ARG A 28 12.62 8.76 -11.88
C ARG A 28 13.21 9.54 -10.71
N HIS A 29 13.44 8.84 -9.59
CA HIS A 29 13.93 9.45 -8.36
C HIS A 29 15.07 8.59 -7.82
N PRO A 30 16.32 8.87 -8.24
CA PRO A 30 17.46 8.08 -7.80
C PRO A 30 17.53 8.02 -6.28
N GLY A 31 17.73 6.81 -5.77
CA GLY A 31 17.74 6.57 -4.33
C GLY A 31 16.43 6.06 -3.77
N ASP A 32 15.34 6.20 -4.51
CA ASP A 32 14.06 5.64 -4.09
C ASP A 32 14.06 4.12 -4.26
N THR A 33 13.21 3.48 -3.48
CA THR A 33 13.04 2.03 -3.52
C THR A 33 11.96 1.68 -4.56
N ASP A 34 12.29 0.79 -5.47
CA ASP A 34 11.29 0.22 -6.38
C ASP A 34 10.37 -0.69 -5.58
N ILE A 35 9.09 -0.67 -5.90
CA ILE A 35 8.08 -1.46 -5.20
C ILE A 35 7.48 -2.45 -6.18
N GLU A 36 7.59 -3.72 -5.90
CA GLU A 36 6.87 -4.72 -6.69
C GLU A 36 5.39 -4.68 -6.33
N PRO A 37 4.50 -4.81 -7.32
CA PRO A 37 3.05 -4.80 -7.04
C PRO A 37 2.64 -5.83 -5.98
N ALA A 38 3.28 -7.00 -5.97
CA ALA A 38 2.98 -8.02 -4.96
C ALA A 38 3.27 -7.53 -3.54
N TRP A 39 4.31 -6.72 -3.36
CA TRP A 39 4.62 -6.14 -2.05
C TRP A 39 3.57 -5.12 -1.63
N ALA A 40 3.11 -4.31 -2.58
CA ALA A 40 2.04 -3.34 -2.31
C ALA A 40 0.74 -4.06 -1.95
N ASP A 41 0.45 -5.18 -2.60
CA ASP A 41 -0.72 -5.99 -2.26
C ASP A 41 -0.60 -6.58 -0.86
N GLU A 42 0.60 -7.01 -0.45
CA GLU A 42 0.80 -7.49 0.91
C GLU A 42 0.52 -6.39 1.93
N ALA A 43 1.02 -5.19 1.68
CA ALA A 43 0.76 -4.05 2.56
C ALA A 43 -0.73 -3.71 2.59
N PHE A 44 -1.38 -3.75 1.44
CA PHE A 44 -2.82 -3.49 1.33
C PHE A 44 -3.64 -4.51 2.13
N ALA A 45 -3.20 -5.76 2.14
CA ALA A 45 -3.89 -6.85 2.85
C ALA A 45 -3.48 -6.97 4.32
N ASP A 46 -2.54 -6.15 4.77
CA ASP A 46 -2.08 -6.19 6.16
C ASP A 46 -3.23 -5.85 7.10
N TYR A 47 -3.54 -6.78 7.99
CA TYR A 47 -4.62 -6.61 8.95
C TYR A 47 -4.42 -5.37 9.83
N ASP A 48 -3.17 -5.03 10.09
CA ASP A 48 -2.81 -3.91 10.96
C ASP A 48 -2.58 -2.60 10.20
N ALA A 49 -2.90 -2.57 8.91
CA ALA A 49 -2.69 -1.37 8.11
C ALA A 49 -3.46 -0.18 8.67
N VAL A 50 -2.89 1.00 8.52
CA VAL A 50 -3.50 2.26 8.93
C VAL A 50 -3.98 2.97 7.69
N VAL A 51 -5.26 3.36 7.67
CA VAL A 51 -5.88 3.94 6.48
C VAL A 51 -6.33 5.36 6.75
N ASP A 52 -5.95 6.27 5.87
CA ASP A 52 -6.52 7.60 5.80
C ASP A 52 -7.52 7.65 4.65
N SER A 53 -8.77 7.90 4.95
CA SER A 53 -9.83 7.95 3.95
C SER A 53 -10.63 9.25 4.12
N PRO A 54 -10.55 10.16 3.17
CA PRO A 54 -9.72 10.09 1.96
C PRO A 54 -8.25 10.38 2.25
N ASP A 55 -7.39 10.09 1.27
CA ASP A 55 -6.00 10.52 1.29
C ASP A 55 -5.95 12.03 1.43
N PRO A 56 -5.17 12.58 2.39
CA PRO A 56 -5.07 14.03 2.56
C PRO A 56 -4.61 14.77 1.31
N ALA A 57 -3.88 14.10 0.43
CA ALA A 57 -3.40 14.70 -0.81
C ALA A 57 -4.39 14.55 -1.97
N SER A 58 -5.52 13.87 -1.76
CA SER A 58 -6.49 13.63 -2.81
C SER A 58 -7.31 14.89 -3.10
N ARG A 59 -7.29 15.33 -4.35
CA ARG A 59 -8.09 16.46 -4.78
C ARG A 59 -9.54 16.08 -5.00
N SER A 60 -9.77 14.85 -5.45
CA SER A 60 -11.11 14.37 -5.75
C SER A 60 -11.83 13.77 -4.55
N GLY A 61 -11.08 13.42 -3.51
CA GLY A 61 -11.60 12.65 -2.38
C GLY A 61 -11.86 11.18 -2.69
N LYS A 62 -11.45 10.70 -3.86
CA LYS A 62 -11.74 9.33 -4.30
C LYS A 62 -10.64 8.34 -3.97
N THR A 63 -9.47 8.82 -3.56
CA THR A 63 -8.37 7.93 -3.20
C THR A 63 -8.23 7.83 -1.69
N ASP A 64 -7.80 6.67 -1.25
CA ASP A 64 -7.38 6.44 0.13
C ASP A 64 -5.88 6.24 0.16
N ARG A 65 -5.28 6.50 1.30
CA ARG A 65 -3.86 6.21 1.55
C ARG A 65 -3.77 5.20 2.69
N LEU A 66 -3.04 4.14 2.46
CA LEU A 66 -2.86 3.09 3.43
C LEU A 66 -1.38 2.91 3.71
N VAL A 67 -1.05 2.65 4.97
CA VAL A 67 0.31 2.32 5.38
C VAL A 67 0.25 0.91 5.95
N GLY A 68 0.95 -0.01 5.32
CA GLY A 68 0.94 -1.42 5.72
C GLY A 68 2.31 -2.05 5.56
N TYR A 69 2.44 -3.28 6.03
CA TYR A 69 3.70 -3.99 6.04
C TYR A 69 3.73 -5.09 4.98
N SER A 70 4.82 -5.14 4.22
CA SER A 70 5.08 -6.23 3.30
C SER A 70 6.03 -7.23 3.96
N ARG A 71 5.57 -8.46 4.12
CA ARG A 71 6.42 -9.52 4.69
C ARG A 71 7.55 -9.91 3.75
N THR A 72 7.29 -9.93 2.48
CA THR A 72 8.29 -10.32 1.49
C THR A 72 9.40 -9.28 1.41
N ALA A 73 9.04 -8.02 1.33
CA ALA A 73 10.01 -6.94 1.23
C ALA A 73 10.56 -6.51 2.59
N ARG A 74 9.90 -6.93 3.68
CA ARG A 74 10.28 -6.59 5.06
C ARG A 74 10.36 -5.08 5.26
N MET A 75 9.34 -4.39 4.77
CA MET A 75 9.28 -2.94 4.92
C MET A 75 7.83 -2.48 5.00
N VAL A 76 7.67 -1.31 5.62
CA VAL A 76 6.39 -0.62 5.64
C VAL A 76 6.26 0.14 4.32
N ILE A 77 5.12 0.01 3.67
CA ILE A 77 4.85 0.58 2.36
C ILE A 77 3.60 1.46 2.45
N VAL A 78 3.67 2.62 1.81
CA VAL A 78 2.50 3.48 1.64
C VAL A 78 1.87 3.14 0.31
N VAL A 79 0.56 2.92 0.31
CA VAL A 79 -0.19 2.54 -0.88
C VAL A 79 -1.33 3.53 -1.07
N VAL A 80 -1.45 4.07 -2.27
CA VAL A 80 -2.55 4.96 -2.65
C VAL A 80 -3.40 4.25 -3.69
N TYR A 81 -4.70 4.24 -3.49
CA TYR A 81 -5.60 3.51 -4.38
C TYR A 81 -6.96 4.21 -4.48
N LEU A 82 -7.63 3.97 -5.60
CA LEU A 82 -9.02 4.41 -5.79
C LEU A 82 -9.91 3.51 -4.93
N ARG A 83 -10.65 4.13 -4.03
CA ARG A 83 -11.42 3.41 -3.01
C ARG A 83 -12.46 2.47 -3.59
N ASP A 84 -13.24 2.97 -4.51
CA ASP A 84 -14.39 2.21 -5.00
C ASP A 84 -14.00 1.12 -5.99
N GLU A 85 -13.03 1.42 -6.84
CA GLU A 85 -12.62 0.49 -7.89
C GLU A 85 -11.49 -0.44 -7.45
N LEU A 86 -10.83 -0.14 -6.36
CA LEU A 86 -9.65 -0.86 -5.87
C LEU A 86 -8.54 -0.91 -6.91
N ILE A 87 -8.30 0.23 -7.54
CA ILE A 87 -7.23 0.38 -8.51
C ILE A 87 -6.03 1.04 -7.83
N GLY A 88 -4.86 0.41 -7.94
CA GLY A 88 -3.63 0.96 -7.41
C GLY A 88 -3.19 2.18 -8.18
N VAL A 89 -2.86 3.24 -7.47
CA VAL A 89 -2.45 4.52 -8.05
C VAL A 89 -0.96 4.75 -7.83
N ASN A 90 -0.46 4.49 -6.64
CA ASN A 90 0.94 4.72 -6.30
C ASN A 90 1.33 3.89 -5.09
N ALA A 91 2.61 3.65 -4.93
CA ALA A 91 3.13 2.99 -3.74
C ALA A 91 4.59 3.39 -3.57
N TRP A 92 5.03 3.55 -2.32
CA TRP A 92 6.42 3.87 -2.02
C TRP A 92 6.78 3.34 -0.64
N LYS A 93 8.08 3.19 -0.43
CA LYS A 93 8.58 2.79 0.89
C LYS A 93 8.25 3.90 1.88
N ALA A 94 7.65 3.56 3.01
CA ALA A 94 7.32 4.55 4.03
C ALA A 94 8.58 5.26 4.50
N ASN A 95 8.46 6.58 4.68
CA ASN A 95 9.53 7.33 5.32
C ASN A 95 9.51 7.05 6.82
N GLU A 96 10.47 7.60 7.55
CA GLU A 96 10.61 7.33 8.97
C GLU A 96 9.36 7.71 9.76
N THR A 97 8.76 8.86 9.45
CA THR A 97 7.55 9.32 10.13
C THR A 97 6.37 8.40 9.86
N GLN A 98 6.20 7.99 8.61
CA GLN A 98 5.11 7.09 8.23
C GLN A 98 5.27 5.71 8.86
N ALA A 99 6.50 5.19 8.84
CA ALA A 99 6.78 3.89 9.44
C ALA A 99 6.57 3.94 10.95
N ARG A 100 6.98 5.02 11.60
CA ARG A 100 6.78 5.19 13.05
C ARG A 100 5.30 5.18 13.39
N ARG A 101 4.49 5.90 12.63
CA ARG A 101 3.04 5.92 12.83
C ARG A 101 2.45 4.52 12.74
N TYR A 102 2.87 3.74 11.75
CA TYR A 102 2.41 2.37 11.59
C TYR A 102 2.73 1.54 12.83
N TRP A 103 3.99 1.57 13.27
CA TRP A 103 4.40 0.74 14.40
C TRP A 103 3.79 1.20 15.72
N GLU A 104 3.58 2.48 15.91
CA GLU A 104 2.94 2.99 17.12
C GLU A 104 1.47 2.59 17.19
N ASP A 105 0.82 2.50 16.06
CA ASP A 105 -0.58 2.13 15.99
C ASP A 105 -0.83 0.66 16.33
N GLN A 106 0.22 -0.15 16.39
CA GLN A 106 0.12 -1.57 16.71
C GLN A 106 -0.07 -1.86 18.20
N ARG A 107 -0.05 -0.88 19.03
CA ARG A 107 -0.17 -1.08 20.47
C ARG A 107 -1.57 -1.41 20.92
#